data_4dfddf88be27cec2a16097ad9a63b68c
#
_entry.id   4dfddf88be27cec2a16097ad9a63b68c
#
_cell.length_a   1.000
_cell.length_b   1.000
_cell.length_c   1.000
_cell.angle_alpha   90.00
_cell.angle_beta   90.00
_cell.angle_gamma   90.00
#
_symmetry.space_group_name_H-M   'P 1'
#
loop_
_entity.id
_entity.type
_entity.pdbx_description
1 polymer ?
#
loop_
_entity_poly.entity_id
_entity_poly.type
_entity_poly.pdbx_seq_one_letter_code
_entity_poly.pdbx_strand_id
1 'polypeptide(L)'
;MGLTPEELLAPIGGISGALDAVASRRDLSLAQAEAVMDLVFDGALDPVVVAGLLVALRSKGEAVDELTGMVRSMVGHATRVTLPAPAMDIVGTGGDGLRTINVSTMAALVVAGAGVKVCKHGNRAASSSVGTADVLEELGVAIEASPETVAACVDGAGMGFCFAQAYHPAMRYVGPVRRALGIRTAFNFLGPLSNPSQPDRLLLGTSDPSAAEKMAQVLGANGVVRAWVVHSEDGFDELSLSAPAAIVEVVGDGDGAYEVARWTLDPASAGFTAVPIEAVRGGDAADNAAVVRSVLAGDPGAAREIVLLNAAAALVIAEVAPSIEEGVVLAARSIDEGSAATVLERLIALSQP
;
A
#
# COMPACT_ATOMS: atom_id res chain seq x y z
N MET A 1 -30.60 -1.94 -10.93
CA MET A 1 -30.00 -3.13 -10.27
C MET A 1 -28.94 -3.66 -11.23
N GLY A 2 -27.71 -3.78 -10.78
CA GLY A 2 -26.65 -4.41 -11.58
C GLY A 2 -26.88 -5.92 -11.72
N LEU A 3 -26.18 -6.55 -12.65
CA LEU A 3 -26.19 -8.02 -12.81
C LEU A 3 -25.53 -8.67 -11.58
N THR A 4 -26.02 -9.86 -11.20
CA THR A 4 -25.36 -10.66 -10.15
C THR A 4 -24.06 -11.28 -10.67
N PRO A 5 -23.14 -11.73 -9.78
CA PRO A 5 -21.94 -12.43 -10.19
C PRO A 5 -22.22 -13.62 -11.09
N GLU A 6 -23.25 -14.40 -10.78
CA GLU A 6 -23.66 -15.56 -11.57
C GLU A 6 -24.16 -15.15 -12.96
N GLU A 7 -24.93 -14.05 -13.07
CA GLU A 7 -25.41 -13.52 -14.36
C GLU A 7 -24.23 -13.00 -15.21
N LEU A 8 -23.24 -12.35 -14.60
CA LEU A 8 -22.02 -11.90 -15.30
C LEU A 8 -21.16 -13.05 -15.82
N LEU A 9 -21.13 -14.16 -15.10
CA LEU A 9 -20.32 -15.33 -15.46
C LEU A 9 -21.10 -16.32 -16.37
N ALA A 10 -22.42 -16.27 -16.43
CA ALA A 10 -23.24 -17.19 -17.22
C ALA A 10 -22.81 -17.30 -18.71
N PRO A 11 -22.46 -16.19 -19.42
CA PRO A 11 -22.05 -16.27 -20.82
C PRO A 11 -20.78 -17.07 -21.07
N ILE A 12 -19.93 -17.24 -20.07
CA ILE A 12 -18.68 -18.02 -20.18
C ILE A 12 -18.76 -19.40 -19.52
N GLY A 13 -19.95 -19.81 -19.04
CA GLY A 13 -20.16 -21.11 -18.39
C GLY A 13 -19.99 -21.10 -16.87
N GLY A 14 -20.22 -19.95 -16.23
CA GLY A 14 -20.13 -19.79 -14.80
C GLY A 14 -18.69 -19.83 -14.28
N ILE A 15 -18.52 -20.19 -13.00
CA ILE A 15 -17.20 -20.27 -12.36
C ILE A 15 -16.29 -21.32 -13.01
N SER A 16 -16.83 -22.44 -13.47
CA SER A 16 -16.06 -23.47 -14.18
C SER A 16 -15.53 -22.95 -15.51
N GLY A 17 -16.32 -22.16 -16.23
CA GLY A 17 -15.89 -21.51 -17.45
C GLY A 17 -14.85 -20.41 -17.22
N ALA A 18 -14.96 -19.65 -16.13
CA ALA A 18 -13.94 -18.69 -15.72
C ALA A 18 -12.60 -19.39 -15.41
N LEU A 19 -12.64 -20.49 -14.65
CA LEU A 19 -11.46 -21.31 -14.36
C LEU A 19 -10.84 -21.89 -15.64
N ASP A 20 -11.65 -22.42 -16.56
CA ASP A 20 -11.17 -22.94 -17.85
C ASP A 20 -10.53 -21.83 -18.70
N ALA A 21 -11.14 -20.64 -18.75
CA ALA A 21 -10.60 -19.50 -19.46
C ALA A 21 -9.18 -19.16 -18.97
N VAL A 22 -9.02 -18.98 -17.67
CA VAL A 22 -7.72 -18.63 -17.07
C VAL A 22 -6.70 -19.75 -17.23
N ALA A 23 -7.09 -21.02 -17.02
CA ALA A 23 -6.24 -22.19 -17.23
C ALA A 23 -5.80 -22.36 -18.69
N SER A 24 -6.64 -21.90 -19.62
CA SER A 24 -6.36 -21.85 -21.07
C SER A 24 -5.65 -20.55 -21.50
N ARG A 25 -5.13 -19.76 -20.56
CA ARG A 25 -4.44 -18.48 -20.78
C ARG A 25 -5.29 -17.41 -21.47
N ARG A 26 -6.60 -17.44 -21.29
CA ARG A 26 -7.52 -16.37 -21.71
C ARG A 26 -7.81 -15.46 -20.55
N ASP A 27 -7.79 -14.15 -20.78
CA ASP A 27 -8.07 -13.15 -19.76
C ASP A 27 -9.57 -13.08 -19.47
N LEU A 28 -9.91 -12.85 -18.22
CA LEU A 28 -11.23 -12.43 -17.81
C LEU A 28 -11.36 -10.91 -18.04
N SER A 29 -12.55 -10.46 -18.42
CA SER A 29 -12.85 -9.04 -18.39
C SER A 29 -12.89 -8.53 -16.94
N LEU A 30 -12.77 -7.22 -16.75
CA LEU A 30 -12.84 -6.58 -15.44
C LEU A 30 -14.10 -7.05 -14.66
N ALA A 31 -15.28 -7.00 -15.29
CA ALA A 31 -16.53 -7.40 -14.65
C ALA A 31 -16.58 -8.89 -14.29
N GLN A 32 -15.97 -9.76 -15.12
CA GLN A 32 -15.89 -11.20 -14.84
C GLN A 32 -14.93 -11.47 -13.66
N ALA A 33 -13.78 -10.78 -13.61
CA ALA A 33 -12.83 -10.93 -12.52
C ALA A 33 -13.39 -10.40 -11.19
N GLU A 34 -14.10 -9.28 -11.22
CA GLU A 34 -14.83 -8.74 -10.07
C GLU A 34 -15.87 -9.77 -9.58
N ALA A 35 -16.72 -10.30 -10.47
CA ALA A 35 -17.73 -11.29 -10.14
C ALA A 35 -17.15 -12.60 -9.57
N VAL A 36 -16.03 -13.08 -10.11
CA VAL A 36 -15.31 -14.24 -9.56
C VAL A 36 -14.86 -13.96 -8.12
N MET A 37 -14.31 -12.78 -7.89
CA MET A 37 -13.82 -12.41 -6.56
C MET A 37 -14.95 -12.15 -5.57
N ASP A 38 -16.10 -11.62 -6.01
CA ASP A 38 -17.29 -11.50 -5.17
C ASP A 38 -17.70 -12.87 -4.63
N LEU A 39 -17.79 -13.89 -5.50
CA LEU A 39 -18.09 -15.26 -5.08
C LEU A 39 -17.03 -15.84 -4.12
N VAL A 40 -15.75 -15.49 -4.29
CA VAL A 40 -14.67 -15.87 -3.38
C VAL A 40 -14.87 -15.21 -2.01
N PHE A 41 -15.13 -13.91 -1.97
CA PHE A 41 -15.23 -13.13 -0.74
C PHE A 41 -16.56 -13.36 0.01
N ASP A 42 -17.61 -13.78 -0.69
CA ASP A 42 -18.86 -14.27 -0.08
C ASP A 42 -18.74 -15.69 0.52
N GLY A 43 -17.60 -16.37 0.22
CA GLY A 43 -17.40 -17.75 0.65
C GLY A 43 -18.26 -18.76 -0.11
N ALA A 44 -18.75 -18.40 -1.30
CA ALA A 44 -19.62 -19.23 -2.14
C ALA A 44 -18.85 -20.32 -2.90
N LEU A 45 -17.52 -20.27 -2.94
CA LEU A 45 -16.69 -21.20 -3.68
C LEU A 45 -15.97 -22.21 -2.77
N ASP A 46 -15.84 -23.45 -3.27
CA ASP A 46 -15.01 -24.45 -2.62
C ASP A 46 -13.53 -24.01 -2.62
N PRO A 47 -12.80 -24.20 -1.50
CA PRO A 47 -11.38 -23.83 -1.40
C PRO A 47 -10.48 -24.43 -2.50
N VAL A 48 -10.83 -25.61 -3.04
CA VAL A 48 -10.11 -26.22 -4.18
C VAL A 48 -10.28 -25.40 -5.45
N VAL A 49 -11.47 -24.87 -5.69
CA VAL A 49 -11.74 -23.99 -6.85
C VAL A 49 -10.97 -22.68 -6.69
N VAL A 50 -10.99 -22.09 -5.48
CA VAL A 50 -10.21 -20.86 -5.17
C VAL A 50 -8.72 -21.11 -5.40
N ALA A 51 -8.18 -22.24 -4.93
CA ALA A 51 -6.78 -22.61 -5.16
C ALA A 51 -6.46 -22.75 -6.65
N GLY A 52 -7.34 -23.43 -7.39
CA GLY A 52 -7.21 -23.59 -8.84
C GLY A 52 -7.18 -22.25 -9.59
N LEU A 53 -8.08 -21.32 -9.23
CA LEU A 53 -8.13 -19.97 -9.81
C LEU A 53 -6.84 -19.20 -9.54
N LEU A 54 -6.37 -19.18 -8.29
CA LEU A 54 -5.16 -18.43 -7.91
C LEU A 54 -3.90 -18.97 -8.61
N VAL A 55 -3.77 -20.30 -8.72
CA VAL A 55 -2.65 -20.93 -9.43
C VAL A 55 -2.73 -20.68 -10.92
N ALA A 56 -3.93 -20.78 -11.52
CA ALA A 56 -4.12 -20.54 -12.95
C ALA A 56 -3.85 -19.08 -13.32
N LEU A 57 -4.36 -18.10 -12.56
CA LEU A 57 -4.06 -16.67 -12.72
C LEU A 57 -2.55 -16.40 -12.67
N ARG A 58 -1.87 -16.89 -11.64
CA ARG A 58 -0.41 -16.76 -11.51
C ARG A 58 0.34 -17.41 -12.69
N SER A 59 -0.09 -18.59 -13.12
CA SER A 59 0.58 -19.32 -14.22
C SER A 59 0.38 -18.67 -15.58
N LYS A 60 -0.77 -18.01 -15.77
CA LYS A 60 -1.07 -17.22 -16.95
C LYS A 60 -0.32 -15.87 -16.91
N GLY A 61 -0.21 -15.28 -15.75
CA GLY A 61 0.09 -13.88 -15.50
C GLY A 61 -1.20 -13.06 -15.49
N GLU A 62 -1.46 -12.37 -14.41
CA GLU A 62 -2.66 -11.54 -14.23
C GLU A 62 -2.68 -10.38 -15.22
N ALA A 63 -3.81 -10.14 -15.89
CA ALA A 63 -4.06 -8.97 -16.71
C ALA A 63 -4.46 -7.77 -15.82
N VAL A 64 -4.30 -6.55 -16.35
CA VAL A 64 -4.68 -5.31 -15.63
C VAL A 64 -6.17 -5.31 -15.30
N ASP A 65 -7.03 -5.69 -16.25
CA ASP A 65 -8.48 -5.76 -16.04
C ASP A 65 -8.84 -6.77 -14.94
N GLU A 66 -8.17 -7.92 -14.91
CA GLU A 66 -8.37 -8.92 -13.86
C GLU A 66 -8.00 -8.36 -12.47
N LEU A 67 -6.82 -7.76 -12.35
CA LEU A 67 -6.38 -7.15 -11.08
C LEU A 67 -7.30 -5.99 -10.68
N THR A 68 -7.75 -5.18 -11.64
CA THR A 68 -8.67 -4.06 -11.39
C THR A 68 -10.01 -4.56 -10.82
N GLY A 69 -10.60 -5.59 -11.43
CA GLY A 69 -11.83 -6.22 -10.93
C GLY A 69 -11.64 -6.84 -9.54
N MET A 70 -10.51 -7.53 -9.33
CA MET A 70 -10.18 -8.12 -8.03
C MET A 70 -10.03 -7.06 -6.92
N VAL A 71 -9.41 -5.90 -7.23
CA VAL A 71 -9.30 -4.77 -6.28
C VAL A 71 -10.67 -4.19 -5.97
N ARG A 72 -11.52 -3.99 -6.98
CA ARG A 72 -12.90 -3.47 -6.78
C ARG A 72 -13.71 -4.36 -5.85
N SER A 73 -13.70 -5.66 -6.11
CA SER A 73 -14.36 -6.62 -5.23
C SER A 73 -13.78 -6.60 -3.80
N MET A 74 -12.44 -6.57 -3.66
CA MET A 74 -11.81 -6.54 -2.34
C MET A 74 -12.16 -5.29 -1.54
N VAL A 75 -12.21 -4.12 -2.18
CA VAL A 75 -12.63 -2.85 -1.56
C VAL A 75 -14.13 -2.87 -1.27
N GLY A 76 -14.95 -3.45 -2.16
CA GLY A 76 -16.40 -3.60 -1.95
C GLY A 76 -16.77 -4.45 -0.74
N HIS A 77 -15.94 -5.46 -0.42
CA HIS A 77 -16.10 -6.34 0.75
C HIS A 77 -15.34 -5.87 2.00
N ALA A 78 -14.62 -4.76 1.91
CA ALA A 78 -13.92 -4.19 3.05
C ALA A 78 -14.87 -3.43 3.99
N THR A 79 -14.49 -3.35 5.27
CA THR A 79 -15.10 -2.41 6.21
C THR A 79 -14.65 -1.00 5.83
N ARG A 80 -15.53 -0.25 5.19
CA ARG A 80 -15.21 1.07 4.60
C ARG A 80 -14.88 2.10 5.67
N VAL A 81 -13.87 2.92 5.42
CA VAL A 81 -13.54 4.12 6.21
C VAL A 81 -13.90 5.34 5.36
N THR A 82 -14.88 6.14 5.83
CA THR A 82 -15.27 7.40 5.17
C THR A 82 -14.52 8.55 5.81
N LEU A 83 -13.62 9.17 5.05
CA LEU A 83 -12.81 10.29 5.53
C LEU A 83 -13.50 11.63 5.26
N PRO A 84 -13.30 12.65 6.14
CA PRO A 84 -13.88 13.98 5.96
C PRO A 84 -13.20 14.80 4.84
N ALA A 85 -12.01 14.41 4.43
CA ALA A 85 -11.22 15.03 3.37
C ALA A 85 -10.37 13.99 2.65
N PRO A 86 -9.90 14.26 1.41
CA PRO A 86 -8.96 13.42 0.71
C PRO A 86 -7.71 13.14 1.56
N ALA A 87 -7.20 11.91 1.46
CA ALA A 87 -5.99 11.50 2.15
C ALA A 87 -5.11 10.67 1.21
N MET A 88 -3.83 10.56 1.54
CA MET A 88 -2.91 9.69 0.80
C MET A 88 -2.59 8.42 1.58
N ASP A 89 -2.07 7.40 0.87
CA ASP A 89 -1.41 6.25 1.48
C ASP A 89 0.07 6.19 1.07
N ILE A 90 0.90 5.67 1.97
CA ILE A 90 2.32 5.40 1.74
C ILE A 90 2.54 3.95 2.13
N VAL A 91 2.71 3.07 1.15
CA VAL A 91 2.66 1.62 1.36
C VAL A 91 3.64 0.90 0.46
N GLY A 92 4.16 -0.25 0.90
CA GLY A 92 4.94 -1.17 0.08
C GLY A 92 4.29 -2.54 0.01
N THR A 93 4.65 -3.32 -1.01
CA THR A 93 4.21 -4.72 -1.13
C THR A 93 4.82 -5.61 -0.06
N GLY A 94 5.93 -5.19 0.52
CA GLY A 94 6.78 -6.04 1.34
C GLY A 94 7.44 -7.16 0.50
N GLY A 95 8.11 -8.06 1.21
CA GLY A 95 8.65 -9.26 0.57
C GLY A 95 9.98 -9.06 -0.16
N ASP A 96 10.66 -7.96 0.06
CA ASP A 96 12.01 -7.66 -0.43
C ASP A 96 13.10 -8.50 0.26
N GLY A 97 12.83 -9.00 1.47
CA GLY A 97 13.76 -9.79 2.26
C GLY A 97 14.87 -9.00 2.96
N LEU A 98 14.88 -7.67 2.84
CA LEU A 98 15.96 -6.81 3.34
C LEU A 98 15.89 -6.55 4.84
N ARG A 99 14.71 -6.72 5.46
CA ARG A 99 14.48 -6.53 6.90
C ARG A 99 14.87 -5.14 7.39
N THR A 100 14.41 -4.13 6.67
CA THR A 100 14.66 -2.72 6.99
C THR A 100 13.75 -2.21 8.11
N ILE A 101 14.08 -1.01 8.61
CA ILE A 101 13.18 -0.22 9.47
C ILE A 101 11.88 0.11 8.73
N ASN A 102 10.84 0.52 9.45
CA ASN A 102 9.52 0.81 8.86
C ASN A 102 9.50 2.22 8.22
N VAL A 103 10.18 2.39 7.08
CA VAL A 103 10.38 3.67 6.39
C VAL A 103 9.05 4.31 6.02
N SER A 104 8.13 3.58 5.38
CA SER A 104 6.81 4.12 4.99
C SER A 104 5.97 4.57 6.19
N THR A 105 6.13 3.94 7.36
CA THR A 105 5.43 4.35 8.58
C THR A 105 5.96 5.68 9.10
N MET A 106 7.28 5.85 9.13
CA MET A 106 7.92 7.09 9.54
C MET A 106 7.66 8.20 8.52
N ALA A 107 7.74 7.91 7.23
CA ALA A 107 7.39 8.86 6.17
C ALA A 107 5.94 9.35 6.29
N ALA A 108 4.99 8.46 6.62
CA ALA A 108 3.59 8.82 6.86
C ALA A 108 3.42 9.82 8.01
N LEU A 109 4.13 9.62 9.13
CA LEU A 109 4.13 10.56 10.26
C LEU A 109 4.71 11.92 9.88
N VAL A 110 5.81 11.92 9.12
CA VAL A 110 6.49 13.15 8.65
C VAL A 110 5.60 13.91 7.67
N VAL A 111 4.99 13.23 6.72
CA VAL A 111 4.06 13.80 5.72
C VAL A 111 2.81 14.37 6.40
N ALA A 112 2.27 13.68 7.39
CA ALA A 112 1.16 14.18 8.19
C ALA A 112 1.55 15.42 8.99
N GLY A 113 2.76 15.47 9.57
CA GLY A 113 3.32 16.62 10.25
C GLY A 113 3.56 17.83 9.32
N ALA A 114 3.77 17.58 8.03
CA ALA A 114 3.83 18.62 6.99
C ALA A 114 2.44 19.09 6.51
N GLY A 115 1.34 18.57 7.07
CA GLY A 115 -0.02 19.03 6.83
C GLY A 115 -0.84 18.22 5.82
N VAL A 116 -0.31 17.15 5.26
CA VAL A 116 -1.05 16.24 4.36
C VAL A 116 -1.78 15.20 5.18
N LYS A 117 -3.07 14.96 4.89
CA LYS A 117 -3.80 13.89 5.55
C LYS A 117 -3.34 12.52 5.03
N VAL A 118 -3.05 11.59 5.95
CA VAL A 118 -2.61 10.24 5.62
C VAL A 118 -3.56 9.22 6.25
N CYS A 119 -4.08 8.29 5.44
CA CYS A 119 -4.78 7.10 5.94
C CYS A 119 -4.00 5.87 5.50
N LYS A 120 -3.09 5.42 6.36
CA LYS A 120 -2.18 4.33 6.04
C LYS A 120 -2.87 2.98 6.15
N HIS A 121 -2.75 2.16 5.09
CA HIS A 121 -3.13 0.75 5.12
C HIS A 121 -1.90 -0.11 5.44
N GLY A 122 -2.05 -1.08 6.31
CA GLY A 122 -0.92 -1.95 6.65
C GLY A 122 -1.32 -3.18 7.45
N ASN A 123 -0.34 -4.06 7.62
CA ASN A 123 -0.54 -5.35 8.30
C ASN A 123 0.60 -5.63 9.27
N ARG A 124 0.48 -6.74 10.02
CA ARG A 124 1.60 -7.37 10.71
C ARG A 124 2.58 -7.96 9.70
N ALA A 125 3.79 -8.22 10.14
CA ALA A 125 4.82 -8.84 9.32
C ALA A 125 4.34 -10.15 8.68
N ALA A 126 4.53 -10.27 7.37
CA ALA A 126 4.30 -11.52 6.64
C ALA A 126 5.62 -12.21 6.25
N SER A 127 6.60 -11.44 5.80
CA SER A 127 7.93 -11.90 5.36
C SER A 127 9.08 -11.06 5.95
N SER A 128 8.79 -9.83 6.40
CA SER A 128 9.71 -8.96 7.15
C SER A 128 9.79 -9.38 8.62
N SER A 129 10.74 -8.80 9.38
CA SER A 129 10.82 -9.01 10.83
C SER A 129 9.71 -8.30 11.59
N VAL A 130 9.28 -7.10 11.13
CA VAL A 130 8.31 -6.21 11.79
C VAL A 130 7.45 -5.53 10.75
N GLY A 131 6.13 -5.68 10.85
CA GLY A 131 5.17 -4.97 10.01
C GLY A 131 4.78 -3.60 10.57
N THR A 132 4.05 -2.82 9.78
CA THR A 132 3.52 -1.52 10.22
C THR A 132 2.68 -1.64 11.49
N ALA A 133 1.79 -2.65 11.57
CA ALA A 133 0.93 -2.85 12.73
C ALA A 133 1.74 -3.15 13.99
N ASP A 134 2.81 -3.96 13.87
CA ASP A 134 3.63 -4.35 15.00
C ASP A 134 4.36 -3.13 15.61
N VAL A 135 4.93 -2.25 14.77
CA VAL A 135 5.62 -1.05 15.27
C VAL A 135 4.66 0.00 15.81
N LEU A 136 3.47 0.18 15.19
CA LEU A 136 2.48 1.13 15.69
C LEU A 136 1.92 0.69 17.05
N GLU A 137 1.68 -0.60 17.24
CA GLU A 137 1.24 -1.17 18.52
C GLU A 137 2.32 -0.99 19.61
N GLU A 138 3.60 -1.22 19.29
CA GLU A 138 4.74 -0.99 20.19
C GLU A 138 4.92 0.50 20.54
N LEU A 139 4.53 1.39 19.64
CA LEU A 139 4.49 2.84 19.91
C LEU A 139 3.31 3.26 20.77
N GLY A 140 2.32 2.39 20.99
CA GLY A 140 1.14 2.63 21.81
C GLY A 140 -0.14 2.99 21.04
N VAL A 141 -0.14 2.85 19.70
CA VAL A 141 -1.34 3.06 18.89
C VAL A 141 -2.28 1.86 19.02
N ALA A 142 -3.57 2.10 19.29
CA ALA A 142 -4.59 1.06 19.24
C ALA A 142 -4.91 0.74 17.76
N ILE A 143 -4.35 -0.38 17.25
CA ILE A 143 -4.42 -0.72 15.83
C ILE A 143 -5.77 -1.29 15.38
N GLU A 144 -6.57 -1.83 16.29
CA GLU A 144 -7.92 -2.37 16.01
C GLU A 144 -9.01 -1.31 16.22
N ALA A 145 -8.77 -0.10 15.71
CA ALA A 145 -9.68 1.02 15.82
C ALA A 145 -10.90 0.87 14.88
N SER A 146 -12.06 1.41 15.28
CA SER A 146 -13.25 1.45 14.42
C SER A 146 -13.06 2.41 13.22
N PRO A 147 -13.85 2.30 12.15
CA PRO A 147 -13.81 3.25 11.03
C PRO A 147 -13.95 4.72 11.47
N GLU A 148 -14.82 4.99 12.43
CA GLU A 148 -15.05 6.32 12.98
C GLU A 148 -13.82 6.82 13.73
N THR A 149 -13.18 5.96 14.51
CA THR A 149 -11.94 6.26 15.23
C THR A 149 -10.80 6.54 14.25
N VAL A 150 -10.65 5.74 13.19
CA VAL A 150 -9.65 5.98 12.14
C VAL A 150 -9.90 7.33 11.46
N ALA A 151 -11.16 7.64 11.11
CA ALA A 151 -11.51 8.93 10.51
C ALA A 151 -11.20 10.11 11.47
N ALA A 152 -11.49 9.95 12.77
CA ALA A 152 -11.14 10.94 13.80
C ALA A 152 -9.62 11.11 13.95
N CYS A 153 -8.84 10.03 13.85
CA CYS A 153 -7.37 10.10 13.84
C CYS A 153 -6.85 10.88 12.61
N VAL A 154 -7.38 10.59 11.41
CA VAL A 154 -7.00 11.35 10.20
C VAL A 154 -7.35 12.81 10.35
N ASP A 155 -8.52 13.15 10.89
CA ASP A 155 -8.93 14.55 11.07
C ASP A 155 -8.10 15.25 12.15
N GLY A 156 -8.02 14.67 13.34
CA GLY A 156 -7.43 15.30 14.53
C GLY A 156 -5.91 15.19 14.63
N ALA A 157 -5.33 14.05 14.25
CA ALA A 157 -3.88 13.84 14.28
C ALA A 157 -3.19 14.11 12.94
N GLY A 158 -3.93 14.07 11.81
CA GLY A 158 -3.37 14.12 10.47
C GLY A 158 -3.09 12.73 9.90
N MET A 159 -3.05 11.69 10.71
CA MET A 159 -2.80 10.32 10.29
C MET A 159 -3.77 9.34 10.97
N GLY A 160 -4.28 8.37 10.20
CA GLY A 160 -5.02 7.20 10.68
C GLY A 160 -4.40 5.91 10.17
N PHE A 161 -4.76 4.78 10.77
CA PHE A 161 -4.25 3.46 10.40
C PHE A 161 -5.39 2.45 10.20
N CYS A 162 -5.48 1.90 9.00
CA CYS A 162 -6.37 0.80 8.65
C CYS A 162 -5.62 -0.52 8.78
N PHE A 163 -5.88 -1.27 9.85
CA PHE A 163 -5.29 -2.59 10.06
C PHE A 163 -5.95 -3.62 9.13
N ALA A 164 -5.20 -4.15 8.17
CA ALA A 164 -5.74 -4.98 7.10
C ALA A 164 -6.58 -6.17 7.59
N GLN A 165 -6.20 -6.83 8.70
CA GLN A 165 -6.95 -7.97 9.21
C GLN A 165 -8.33 -7.58 9.78
N ALA A 166 -8.46 -6.39 10.37
CA ALA A 166 -9.72 -5.87 10.89
C ALA A 166 -10.63 -5.38 9.77
N TYR A 167 -10.05 -4.79 8.72
CA TYR A 167 -10.79 -4.11 7.66
C TYR A 167 -11.14 -4.99 6.45
N HIS A 168 -10.51 -6.17 6.29
CA HIS A 168 -10.81 -7.13 5.23
C HIS A 168 -11.32 -8.46 5.77
N PRO A 169 -12.52 -8.50 6.38
CA PRO A 169 -13.05 -9.73 7.01
C PRO A 169 -13.24 -10.88 6.02
N ALA A 170 -13.48 -10.59 4.74
CA ALA A 170 -13.63 -11.59 3.67
C ALA A 170 -12.34 -12.38 3.41
N MET A 171 -11.17 -11.88 3.83
CA MET A 171 -9.92 -12.62 3.73
C MET A 171 -9.90 -13.94 4.53
N ARG A 172 -10.85 -14.15 5.44
CA ARG A 172 -11.04 -15.43 6.12
C ARG A 172 -11.27 -16.61 5.16
N TYR A 173 -11.86 -16.36 3.99
CA TYR A 173 -12.11 -17.38 2.96
C TYR A 173 -10.88 -17.66 2.09
N VAL A 174 -9.98 -16.72 1.95
CA VAL A 174 -8.78 -16.81 1.11
C VAL A 174 -7.52 -17.13 1.90
N GLY A 175 -7.40 -16.63 3.11
CA GLY A 175 -6.20 -16.78 3.95
C GLY A 175 -5.75 -18.23 4.15
N PRO A 176 -6.63 -19.18 4.49
CA PRO A 176 -6.28 -20.60 4.58
C PRO A 176 -5.75 -21.20 3.27
N VAL A 177 -6.38 -20.84 2.12
CA VAL A 177 -5.97 -21.30 0.79
C VAL A 177 -4.57 -20.78 0.46
N ARG A 178 -4.30 -19.49 0.67
CA ARG A 178 -2.98 -18.89 0.44
C ARG A 178 -1.90 -19.55 1.29
N ARG A 179 -2.18 -19.81 2.58
CA ARG A 179 -1.22 -20.51 3.46
C ARG A 179 -0.93 -21.93 2.98
N ALA A 180 -1.97 -22.65 2.53
CA ALA A 180 -1.81 -24.01 2.02
C ALA A 180 -1.02 -24.07 0.71
N LEU A 181 -1.21 -23.07 -0.18
CA LEU A 181 -0.45 -22.96 -1.42
C LEU A 181 1.02 -22.61 -1.18
N GLY A 182 1.35 -21.77 -0.21
CA GLY A 182 2.72 -21.38 0.14
C GLY A 182 3.48 -20.64 -0.98
N ILE A 183 2.78 -20.09 -1.97
CA ILE A 183 3.37 -19.38 -3.11
C ILE A 183 2.81 -17.96 -3.22
N ARG A 184 3.52 -17.07 -3.92
CA ARG A 184 2.99 -15.74 -4.29
C ARG A 184 1.82 -15.92 -5.26
N THR A 185 0.78 -15.09 -5.10
CA THR A 185 -0.44 -15.06 -5.93
C THR A 185 -0.83 -13.61 -6.17
N ALA A 186 -1.88 -13.36 -6.96
CA ALA A 186 -2.45 -12.00 -7.16
C ALA A 186 -2.63 -11.22 -5.85
N PHE A 187 -2.93 -11.88 -4.74
CA PHE A 187 -3.08 -11.25 -3.42
C PHE A 187 -1.82 -10.57 -2.88
N ASN A 188 -0.65 -10.82 -3.45
CA ASN A 188 0.55 -10.09 -3.09
C ASN A 188 0.56 -8.66 -3.65
N PHE A 189 -0.22 -8.41 -4.70
CA PHE A 189 -0.42 -7.09 -5.31
C PHE A 189 -1.66 -6.38 -4.77
N LEU A 190 -2.71 -7.15 -4.43
CA LEU A 190 -4.01 -6.58 -4.02
C LEU A 190 -3.94 -5.79 -2.71
N GLY A 191 -3.14 -6.23 -1.73
CA GLY A 191 -3.08 -5.60 -0.42
C GLY A 191 -2.82 -4.09 -0.48
N PRO A 192 -1.72 -3.64 -1.10
CA PRO A 192 -1.41 -2.21 -1.23
C PRO A 192 -2.43 -1.42 -2.08
N LEU A 193 -3.17 -2.09 -2.97
CA LEU A 193 -4.14 -1.49 -3.88
C LEU A 193 -5.56 -1.40 -3.28
N SER A 194 -5.78 -1.95 -2.08
CA SER A 194 -7.13 -2.15 -1.51
C SER A 194 -7.32 -1.43 -0.18
N ASN A 195 -6.75 -0.23 -0.02
CA ASN A 195 -6.96 0.55 1.19
C ASN A 195 -8.46 0.86 1.39
N PRO A 196 -9.06 0.53 2.56
CA PRO A 196 -10.48 0.73 2.84
C PRO A 196 -10.95 2.19 2.80
N SER A 197 -10.03 3.14 2.95
CA SER A 197 -10.32 4.58 2.86
C SER A 197 -10.32 5.11 1.43
N GLN A 198 -9.87 4.31 0.46
CA GLN A 198 -9.76 4.68 -0.96
C GLN A 198 -9.03 6.03 -1.16
N PRO A 199 -7.74 6.12 -0.77
CA PRO A 199 -6.97 7.34 -0.94
C PRO A 199 -6.84 7.69 -2.43
N ASP A 200 -6.90 8.98 -2.74
CA ASP A 200 -6.77 9.48 -4.10
C ASP A 200 -5.31 9.72 -4.53
N ARG A 201 -4.36 9.64 -3.58
CA ARG A 201 -2.92 9.77 -3.81
C ARG A 201 -2.15 8.67 -3.11
N LEU A 202 -1.13 8.09 -3.77
CA LEU A 202 -0.35 6.99 -3.21
C LEU A 202 1.14 7.11 -3.57
N LEU A 203 1.99 6.84 -2.57
CA LEU A 203 3.35 6.37 -2.79
C LEU A 203 3.36 4.86 -2.52
N LEU A 204 3.53 4.06 -3.57
CA LEU A 204 3.44 2.61 -3.49
C LEU A 204 4.76 1.98 -3.93
N GLY A 205 5.39 1.24 -3.04
CA GLY A 205 6.62 0.52 -3.34
C GLY A 205 6.38 -0.94 -3.72
N THR A 206 7.19 -1.47 -4.62
CA THR A 206 7.16 -2.89 -5.00
C THR A 206 8.55 -3.47 -5.10
N SER A 207 8.74 -4.68 -4.53
CA SER A 207 9.96 -5.46 -4.69
C SER A 207 10.05 -6.20 -6.04
N ASP A 208 8.98 -6.17 -6.85
CA ASP A 208 8.91 -6.81 -8.15
C ASP A 208 8.80 -5.76 -9.26
N PRO A 209 9.89 -5.48 -10.01
CA PRO A 209 9.87 -4.45 -11.04
C PRO A 209 8.86 -4.76 -12.17
N SER A 210 8.57 -6.04 -12.41
CA SER A 210 7.60 -6.44 -13.43
C SER A 210 6.16 -6.14 -13.04
N ALA A 211 5.89 -5.91 -11.76
CA ALA A 211 4.57 -5.58 -11.23
C ALA A 211 4.27 -4.08 -11.26
N ALA A 212 5.29 -3.23 -11.22
CA ALA A 212 5.14 -1.78 -11.07
C ALA A 212 4.19 -1.17 -12.10
N GLU A 213 4.37 -1.52 -13.35
CA GLU A 213 3.54 -1.04 -14.46
C GLU A 213 2.06 -1.45 -14.31
N LYS A 214 1.81 -2.73 -13.99
CA LYS A 214 0.45 -3.23 -13.79
C LYS A 214 -0.22 -2.57 -12.59
N MET A 215 0.51 -2.42 -11.49
CA MET A 215 -0.02 -1.76 -10.28
C MET A 215 -0.39 -0.31 -10.57
N ALA A 216 0.44 0.41 -11.31
CA ALA A 216 0.17 1.77 -11.74
C ALA A 216 -1.12 1.86 -12.58
N GLN A 217 -1.27 0.99 -13.59
CA GLN A 217 -2.46 0.94 -14.43
C GLN A 217 -3.73 0.58 -13.63
N VAL A 218 -3.63 -0.35 -12.68
CA VAL A 218 -4.75 -0.73 -11.79
C VAL A 218 -5.16 0.46 -10.90
N LEU A 219 -4.21 1.23 -10.37
CA LEU A 219 -4.49 2.45 -9.61
C LEU A 219 -5.22 3.48 -10.45
N GLY A 220 -4.74 3.76 -11.67
CA GLY A 220 -5.40 4.67 -12.59
C GLY A 220 -6.81 4.23 -12.95
N ALA A 221 -7.00 2.96 -13.34
CA ALA A 221 -8.31 2.39 -13.66
C ALA A 221 -9.30 2.40 -12.49
N ASN A 222 -8.81 2.48 -11.25
CA ASN A 222 -9.62 2.60 -10.03
C ASN A 222 -9.78 4.06 -9.55
N GLY A 223 -9.40 5.06 -10.36
CA GLY A 223 -9.71 6.46 -10.10
C GLY A 223 -8.71 7.17 -9.17
N VAL A 224 -7.48 6.71 -9.07
CA VAL A 224 -6.43 7.43 -8.35
C VAL A 224 -6.09 8.72 -9.10
N VAL A 225 -5.99 9.83 -8.37
CA VAL A 225 -5.65 11.14 -8.94
C VAL A 225 -4.15 11.24 -9.22
N ARG A 226 -3.32 10.79 -8.28
CA ARG A 226 -1.86 10.75 -8.50
C ARG A 226 -1.20 9.65 -7.67
N ALA A 227 -0.36 8.86 -8.31
CA ALA A 227 0.43 7.85 -7.61
C ALA A 227 1.80 7.66 -8.25
N TRP A 228 2.79 7.33 -7.43
CA TRP A 228 4.05 6.77 -7.88
C TRP A 228 4.14 5.33 -7.41
N VAL A 229 4.36 4.42 -8.36
CA VAL A 229 4.77 3.05 -8.06
C VAL A 229 6.28 2.98 -8.23
N VAL A 230 6.98 2.68 -7.13
CA VAL A 230 8.44 2.77 -7.06
C VAL A 230 9.08 1.41 -6.88
N HIS A 231 10.25 1.20 -7.49
CA HIS A 231 11.10 0.04 -7.31
C HIS A 231 12.55 0.48 -7.34
N SER A 232 13.27 0.29 -6.26
CA SER A 232 14.71 0.59 -6.19
C SER A 232 15.54 -0.56 -6.78
N GLU A 233 16.62 -0.22 -7.52
CA GLU A 233 17.43 -1.19 -8.25
C GLU A 233 18.16 -2.20 -7.33
N ASP A 234 18.31 -1.90 -6.04
CA ASP A 234 18.80 -2.82 -5.00
C ASP A 234 17.74 -3.81 -4.50
N GLY A 235 16.52 -3.79 -5.07
CA GLY A 235 15.42 -4.68 -4.75
C GLY A 235 14.51 -4.20 -3.63
N PHE A 236 14.78 -3.02 -3.07
CA PHE A 236 13.97 -2.42 -2.02
C PHE A 236 12.59 -1.96 -2.56
N ASP A 237 11.54 -2.23 -1.80
CA ASP A 237 10.18 -1.83 -2.15
C ASP A 237 9.80 -0.41 -1.63
N GLU A 238 10.79 0.46 -1.48
CA GLU A 238 10.66 1.89 -1.18
C GLU A 238 11.79 2.65 -1.90
N LEU A 239 11.84 3.97 -1.80
CA LEU A 239 12.96 4.75 -2.33
C LEU A 239 14.20 4.52 -1.46
N SER A 240 15.26 4.00 -2.06
CA SER A 240 16.53 3.68 -1.40
C SER A 240 17.51 4.85 -1.45
N LEU A 241 18.43 4.90 -0.49
CA LEU A 241 19.61 5.76 -0.55
C LEU A 241 20.80 5.07 -1.24
N SER A 242 20.74 3.74 -1.44
CA SER A 242 21.85 2.95 -1.99
C SER A 242 21.82 2.81 -3.50
N ALA A 243 20.65 3.04 -4.13
CA ALA A 243 20.46 2.83 -5.56
C ALA A 243 19.38 3.75 -6.14
N PRO A 244 19.43 4.05 -7.45
CA PRO A 244 18.32 4.69 -8.14
C PRO A 244 17.03 3.87 -8.07
N ALA A 245 15.89 4.54 -8.17
CA ALA A 245 14.59 3.92 -8.22
C ALA A 245 13.87 4.19 -9.55
N ALA A 246 13.33 3.14 -10.15
CA ALA A 246 12.39 3.25 -11.27
C ALA A 246 11.03 3.72 -10.72
N ILE A 247 10.47 4.73 -11.34
CA ILE A 247 9.18 5.32 -10.99
C ILE A 247 8.21 5.12 -12.15
N VAL A 248 7.05 4.56 -11.84
CA VAL A 248 5.89 4.57 -12.74
C VAL A 248 4.86 5.51 -12.13
N GLU A 249 4.76 6.70 -12.71
CA GLU A 249 3.84 7.74 -12.24
C GLU A 249 2.49 7.62 -12.96
N VAL A 250 1.42 7.73 -12.20
CA VAL A 250 0.04 7.82 -12.68
C VAL A 250 -0.49 9.20 -12.35
N VAL A 251 -1.10 9.84 -13.35
CA VAL A 251 -1.90 11.06 -13.16
C VAL A 251 -3.27 10.79 -13.76
N GLY A 252 -4.29 10.85 -12.93
CA GLY A 252 -5.68 10.57 -13.29
C GLY A 252 -6.61 11.74 -13.00
N ASP A 253 -7.82 11.64 -13.53
CA ASP A 253 -8.90 12.62 -13.31
C ASP A 253 -9.81 12.28 -12.12
N GLY A 254 -9.58 11.14 -11.46
CA GLY A 254 -10.44 10.63 -10.39
C GLY A 254 -11.61 9.77 -10.87
N ASP A 255 -11.92 9.78 -12.16
CA ASP A 255 -13.06 9.05 -12.78
C ASP A 255 -12.60 7.85 -13.63
N GLY A 256 -11.27 7.59 -13.67
CA GLY A 256 -10.67 6.42 -14.33
C GLY A 256 -10.02 6.69 -15.68
N ALA A 257 -10.00 7.92 -16.17
CA ALA A 257 -9.08 8.31 -17.23
C ALA A 257 -7.73 8.71 -16.61
N TYR A 258 -6.62 8.20 -17.15
CA TYR A 258 -5.29 8.41 -16.58
C TYR A 258 -4.19 8.34 -17.63
N GLU A 259 -3.06 8.97 -17.30
CA GLU A 259 -1.81 8.87 -18.04
C GLU A 259 -0.74 8.20 -17.17
N VAL A 260 0.20 7.53 -17.84
CA VAL A 260 1.33 6.85 -17.18
C VAL A 260 2.63 7.39 -17.73
N ALA A 261 3.48 7.92 -16.86
CA ALA A 261 4.84 8.33 -17.16
C ALA A 261 5.86 7.41 -16.47
N ARG A 262 7.08 7.31 -17.03
CA ARG A 262 8.18 6.52 -16.49
C ARG A 262 9.43 7.35 -16.44
N TRP A 263 10.10 7.30 -15.29
CA TRP A 263 11.35 8.01 -15.08
C TRP A 263 12.16 7.35 -13.95
N THR A 264 13.36 7.81 -13.71
CA THR A 264 14.23 7.28 -12.67
C THR A 264 14.59 8.39 -11.69
N LEU A 265 14.48 8.10 -10.40
CA LEU A 265 14.95 8.96 -9.32
C LEU A 265 16.30 8.44 -8.82
N ASP A 266 17.35 9.23 -9.03
CA ASP A 266 18.65 9.01 -8.38
C ASP A 266 18.66 9.83 -7.07
N PRO A 267 18.80 9.21 -5.89
CA PRO A 267 18.84 9.93 -4.63
C PRO A 267 19.97 10.97 -4.56
N ALA A 268 21.07 10.74 -5.28
CA ALA A 268 22.18 11.71 -5.35
C ALA A 268 21.75 13.02 -6.03
N SER A 269 20.83 12.98 -6.99
CA SER A 269 20.29 14.18 -7.64
C SER A 269 19.49 15.07 -6.71
N ALA A 270 18.91 14.49 -5.65
CA ALA A 270 18.19 15.19 -4.58
C ALA A 270 19.09 15.57 -3.38
N GLY A 271 20.41 15.42 -3.52
CA GLY A 271 21.40 15.84 -2.53
C GLY A 271 21.71 14.78 -1.45
N PHE A 272 21.18 13.57 -1.58
CA PHE A 272 21.49 12.50 -0.62
C PHE A 272 22.83 11.85 -0.89
N THR A 273 23.53 11.48 0.17
CA THR A 273 24.73 10.67 0.09
C THR A 273 24.36 9.19 0.08
N ALA A 274 24.89 8.45 -0.88
CA ALA A 274 24.65 7.01 -0.95
C ALA A 274 25.18 6.31 0.32
N VAL A 275 24.33 5.46 0.91
CA VAL A 275 24.69 4.60 2.04
C VAL A 275 24.22 3.17 1.72
N PRO A 276 24.95 2.14 2.19
CA PRO A 276 24.53 0.76 1.96
C PRO A 276 23.17 0.50 2.65
N ILE A 277 22.34 -0.36 2.04
CA ILE A 277 20.99 -0.67 2.54
C ILE A 277 21.01 -1.24 3.97
N GLU A 278 22.11 -1.89 4.35
CA GLU A 278 22.34 -2.42 5.70
C GLU A 278 22.34 -1.32 6.78
N ALA A 279 22.63 -0.08 6.41
CA ALA A 279 22.60 1.06 7.34
C ALA A 279 21.20 1.39 7.87
N VAL A 280 20.15 0.90 7.18
CA VAL A 280 18.74 1.04 7.57
C VAL A 280 18.12 -0.30 7.96
N ARG A 281 18.92 -1.29 8.36
CA ARG A 281 18.42 -2.56 8.85
C ARG A 281 17.62 -2.37 10.14
N GLY A 282 16.43 -2.98 10.19
CA GLY A 282 15.57 -3.03 11.37
C GLY A 282 15.93 -4.21 12.29
N GLY A 283 15.32 -4.18 13.47
CA GLY A 283 15.37 -5.24 14.48
C GLY A 283 14.01 -5.87 14.74
N ASP A 284 13.68 -6.03 16.02
CA ASP A 284 12.34 -6.38 16.47
C ASP A 284 11.41 -5.13 16.56
N ALA A 285 10.19 -5.30 17.06
CA ALA A 285 9.22 -4.20 17.16
C ALA A 285 9.71 -3.08 18.08
N ALA A 286 10.35 -3.43 19.20
CA ALA A 286 10.88 -2.46 20.15
C ALA A 286 12.08 -1.68 19.56
N ASP A 287 12.97 -2.37 18.86
CA ASP A 287 14.08 -1.76 18.15
C ASP A 287 13.57 -0.75 17.10
N ASN A 288 12.61 -1.19 16.29
CA ASN A 288 12.03 -0.32 15.24
C ASN A 288 11.24 0.86 15.83
N ALA A 289 10.52 0.67 16.93
CA ALA A 289 9.85 1.76 17.65
C ALA A 289 10.87 2.77 18.22
N ALA A 290 12.02 2.30 18.69
CA ALA A 290 13.10 3.18 19.13
C ALA A 290 13.66 4.01 17.96
N VAL A 291 13.84 3.42 16.78
CA VAL A 291 14.25 4.13 15.57
C VAL A 291 13.21 5.18 15.17
N VAL A 292 11.90 4.87 15.22
CA VAL A 292 10.85 5.86 14.95
C VAL A 292 10.99 7.06 15.89
N ARG A 293 11.14 6.84 17.20
CA ARG A 293 11.32 7.92 18.17
C ARG A 293 12.57 8.75 17.90
N SER A 294 13.70 8.10 17.57
CA SER A 294 14.96 8.75 17.24
C SER A 294 14.83 9.66 16.00
N VAL A 295 14.23 9.14 14.92
CA VAL A 295 13.98 9.94 13.69
C VAL A 295 13.07 11.12 13.99
N LEU A 296 11.98 10.94 14.74
CA LEU A 296 11.05 12.01 15.09
C LEU A 296 11.65 13.03 16.09
N ALA A 297 12.68 12.65 16.85
CA ALA A 297 13.46 13.55 17.69
C ALA A 297 14.49 14.38 16.90
N GLY A 298 14.67 14.10 15.62
CA GLY A 298 15.59 14.83 14.75
C GLY A 298 17.01 14.27 14.73
N ASP A 299 17.27 13.09 15.31
CA ASP A 299 18.59 12.51 15.33
C ASP A 299 19.13 12.28 13.89
N PRO A 300 20.35 12.68 13.59
CA PRO A 300 20.94 12.52 12.26
C PRO A 300 21.29 11.06 11.97
N GLY A 301 21.31 10.67 10.69
CA GLY A 301 21.75 9.34 10.26
C GLY A 301 20.92 8.78 9.10
N ALA A 302 21.31 7.59 8.63
CA ALA A 302 20.70 6.95 7.46
C ALA A 302 19.18 6.74 7.60
N ALA A 303 18.70 6.44 8.81
CA ALA A 303 17.27 6.29 9.07
C ALA A 303 16.50 7.58 8.82
N ARG A 304 17.02 8.74 9.26
CA ARG A 304 16.42 10.03 8.98
C ARG A 304 16.45 10.34 7.48
N GLU A 305 17.60 10.16 6.83
CA GLU A 305 17.78 10.48 5.41
C GLU A 305 16.83 9.69 4.50
N ILE A 306 16.68 8.37 4.72
CA ILE A 306 15.77 7.56 3.91
C ILE A 306 14.30 7.94 4.14
N VAL A 307 13.94 8.34 5.36
CA VAL A 307 12.60 8.84 5.69
C VAL A 307 12.35 10.18 5.00
N LEU A 308 13.34 11.09 4.99
CA LEU A 308 13.23 12.37 4.28
C LEU A 308 13.00 12.18 2.79
N LEU A 309 13.72 11.25 2.14
CA LEU A 309 13.56 10.94 0.71
C LEU A 309 12.15 10.45 0.41
N ASN A 310 11.65 9.47 1.17
CA ASN A 310 10.32 8.91 0.95
C ASN A 310 9.19 9.89 1.31
N ALA A 311 9.35 10.67 2.37
CA ALA A 311 8.42 11.73 2.71
C ALA A 311 8.40 12.85 1.66
N ALA A 312 9.55 13.23 1.12
CA ALA A 312 9.65 14.23 0.03
C ALA A 312 8.88 13.76 -1.21
N ALA A 313 9.05 12.51 -1.63
CA ALA A 313 8.30 11.93 -2.74
C ALA A 313 6.78 11.99 -2.49
N ALA A 314 6.34 11.62 -1.29
CA ALA A 314 4.94 11.69 -0.90
C ALA A 314 4.40 13.14 -0.92
N LEU A 315 5.19 14.13 -0.48
CA LEU A 315 4.82 15.55 -0.54
C LEU A 315 4.72 16.07 -1.98
N VAL A 316 5.55 15.56 -2.91
CA VAL A 316 5.43 15.86 -4.35
C VAL A 316 4.15 15.24 -4.93
N ILE A 317 3.83 14.00 -4.60
CA ILE A 317 2.59 13.34 -5.02
C ILE A 317 1.37 14.09 -4.47
N ALA A 318 1.45 14.59 -3.24
CA ALA A 318 0.41 15.39 -2.61
C ALA A 318 0.32 16.83 -3.16
N GLU A 319 1.21 17.22 -4.08
CA GLU A 319 1.27 18.57 -4.69
C GLU A 319 1.54 19.70 -3.66
N VAL A 320 2.11 19.35 -2.51
CA VAL A 320 2.54 20.31 -1.46
C VAL A 320 3.96 20.78 -1.72
N ALA A 321 4.78 19.97 -2.38
CA ALA A 321 6.11 20.33 -2.87
C ALA A 321 6.18 20.24 -4.40
N PRO A 322 6.79 21.20 -5.10
CA PRO A 322 6.93 21.15 -6.57
C PRO A 322 8.08 20.25 -7.02
N SER A 323 9.02 19.91 -6.14
CA SER A 323 10.18 19.03 -6.42
C SER A 323 10.57 18.21 -5.20
N ILE A 324 11.42 17.20 -5.41
CA ILE A 324 11.96 16.37 -4.32
C ILE A 324 12.80 17.23 -3.35
N GLU A 325 13.62 18.14 -3.86
CA GLU A 325 14.48 19.01 -3.03
C GLU A 325 13.64 19.89 -2.09
N GLU A 326 12.55 20.49 -2.59
CA GLU A 326 11.63 21.26 -1.74
C GLU A 326 10.84 20.35 -0.80
N GLY A 327 10.48 19.15 -1.23
CA GLY A 327 9.88 18.11 -0.39
C GLY A 327 10.78 17.72 0.78
N VAL A 328 12.09 17.57 0.55
CA VAL A 328 13.09 17.29 1.61
C VAL A 328 13.11 18.42 2.64
N VAL A 329 13.07 19.69 2.21
CA VAL A 329 13.03 20.85 3.14
C VAL A 329 11.76 20.80 4.00
N LEU A 330 10.60 20.51 3.40
CA LEU A 330 9.35 20.43 4.15
C LEU A 330 9.32 19.23 5.10
N ALA A 331 9.81 18.09 4.67
CA ALA A 331 9.94 16.90 5.50
C ALA A 331 10.89 17.11 6.69
N ALA A 332 12.06 17.71 6.44
CA ALA A 332 13.01 18.05 7.50
C ALA A 332 12.39 19.03 8.51
N ARG A 333 11.68 20.06 8.03
CA ARG A 333 10.98 21.00 8.91
C ARG A 333 9.92 20.30 9.77
N SER A 334 9.16 19.37 9.21
CA SER A 334 8.16 18.57 9.95
C SER A 334 8.78 17.81 11.14
N ILE A 335 10.00 17.28 10.95
CA ILE A 335 10.76 16.61 12.02
C ILE A 335 11.30 17.66 13.01
N ASP A 336 12.05 18.64 12.53
CA ASP A 336 12.86 19.55 13.34
C ASP A 336 12.01 20.52 14.20
N GLU A 337 10.80 20.85 13.74
CA GLU A 337 9.82 21.62 14.51
C GLU A 337 8.93 20.73 15.43
N GLY A 338 9.13 19.41 15.44
CA GLY A 338 8.39 18.45 16.26
C GLY A 338 6.95 18.18 15.78
N SER A 339 6.59 18.62 14.57
CA SER A 339 5.24 18.41 14.01
C SER A 339 4.95 16.93 13.81
N ALA A 340 5.90 16.17 13.25
CA ALA A 340 5.78 14.73 13.06
C ALA A 340 5.67 13.96 14.40
N ALA A 341 6.39 14.37 15.43
CA ALA A 341 6.27 13.81 16.78
C ALA A 341 4.87 14.08 17.38
N THR A 342 4.35 15.29 17.20
CA THR A 342 2.99 15.67 17.61
C THR A 342 1.92 14.82 16.91
N VAL A 343 2.10 14.47 15.63
CA VAL A 343 1.20 13.54 14.92
C VAL A 343 1.14 12.19 15.63
N LEU A 344 2.30 11.61 15.97
CA LEU A 344 2.35 10.34 16.68
C LEU A 344 1.66 10.41 18.04
N GLU A 345 1.94 11.44 18.84
CA GLU A 345 1.31 11.64 20.15
C GLU A 345 -0.21 11.72 20.06
N ARG A 346 -0.73 12.49 19.09
CA ARG A 346 -2.16 12.63 18.85
C ARG A 346 -2.78 11.32 18.31
N LEU A 347 -2.08 10.63 17.41
CA LEU A 347 -2.52 9.33 16.89
C LEU A 347 -2.67 8.32 18.03
N ILE A 348 -1.69 8.23 18.94
CA ILE A 348 -1.76 7.38 20.13
C ILE A 348 -2.98 7.76 20.96
N ALA A 349 -3.16 9.05 21.28
CA ALA A 349 -4.25 9.51 22.11
C ALA A 349 -5.64 9.28 21.51
N LEU A 350 -5.81 9.56 20.21
CA LEU A 350 -7.10 9.45 19.52
C LEU A 350 -7.47 8.03 19.11
N SER A 351 -6.50 7.13 18.99
CA SER A 351 -6.75 5.72 18.65
C SER A 351 -7.32 4.92 19.82
N GLN A 352 -7.19 5.39 21.04
CA GLN A 352 -7.69 4.67 22.21
C GLN A 352 -9.23 4.59 22.21
N PRO A 353 -9.79 3.47 22.76
CA PRO A 353 -11.23 3.25 22.81
C PRO A 353 -11.97 4.22 23.74
#